data_a1360c5eeb62c20af126c116fcb2efe7
#
_entry.id   a1360c5eeb62c20af126c116fcb2efe7
#
_cell.length_a   1.000
_cell.length_b   1.000
_cell.length_c   1.000
_cell.angle_alpha   90.00
_cell.angle_beta   90.00
_cell.angle_gamma   90.00
#
_symmetry.space_group_name_H-M   'P 1'
#
loop_
_entity.id
_entity.type
_entity.pdbx_description
1 polymer ?
#
loop_
_entity_poly.entity_id
_entity_poly.type
_entity_poly.pdbx_seq_one_letter_code
_entity_poly.pdbx_strand_id
1 'polypeptide(L)'
;MTLDLPIFLIILFLGFAALYFVINKKLSSLKQPADNQALLEWLKSMQTSLESTNKTLNEAMQSNSTHMVRTLQENTKQLNERLDKAAEVIRDVNKEVGQMSEIGRSMRELQEFLKSPKLRGNIGEEILKDLISQMFPKNSFHLQYSFKSGEKVDAAIRTDAGILPIDSKFPMENFQRMMKAESDTEKESLRKEFVRDVRKHIDAIAKKYILPDEGTMDFALMYIPSETVFYELCNLPEVLTYARKQRVYMVSPSTLYAHLQTILLSYEGKK
;
A
#
# COMPACT_ATOMS: atom_id res chain seq x y z
N MET A 1 50.22 -94.10 -14.98
CA MET A 1 48.78 -94.24 -15.21
C MET A 1 48.42 -93.28 -16.27
N THR A 2 48.51 -93.68 -17.56
CA THR A 2 48.20 -92.85 -18.73
C THR A 2 46.71 -92.97 -18.98
N LEU A 3 46.02 -91.93 -18.75
CA LEU A 3 44.59 -91.84 -19.13
C LEU A 3 44.53 -92.02 -20.64
N ASP A 4 43.81 -93.05 -21.09
CA ASP A 4 43.65 -93.32 -22.53
C ASP A 4 43.00 -92.05 -23.17
N LEU A 5 43.59 -91.58 -24.26
CA LEU A 5 43.22 -90.35 -25.00
C LEU A 5 41.70 -90.26 -25.25
N PRO A 6 41.00 -91.38 -25.57
CA PRO A 6 39.53 -91.32 -25.80
C PRO A 6 38.76 -91.02 -24.50
N ILE A 7 39.19 -91.47 -23.36
CA ILE A 7 38.53 -91.21 -22.03
C ILE A 7 38.69 -89.74 -21.68
N PHE A 8 39.87 -89.16 -21.91
CA PHE A 8 40.11 -87.70 -21.70
C PHE A 8 39.21 -86.84 -22.58
N LEU A 9 39.07 -87.18 -23.85
CA LEU A 9 38.20 -86.47 -24.82
C LEU A 9 36.73 -86.53 -24.42
N ILE A 10 36.26 -87.68 -23.90
CA ILE A 10 34.86 -87.85 -23.41
C ILE A 10 34.62 -86.98 -22.16
N ILE A 11 35.53 -86.93 -21.21
CA ILE A 11 35.43 -86.06 -20.04
C ILE A 11 35.43 -84.58 -20.41
N LEU A 12 36.32 -84.19 -21.35
CA LEU A 12 36.33 -82.84 -21.88
C LEU A 12 35.04 -82.44 -22.59
N PHE A 13 34.49 -83.35 -23.40
CA PHE A 13 33.20 -83.11 -24.09
C PHE A 13 32.05 -82.99 -23.12
N LEU A 14 31.95 -83.83 -22.09
CA LEU A 14 30.99 -83.76 -21.01
C LEU A 14 31.10 -82.44 -20.24
N GLY A 15 32.33 -82.02 -19.96
CA GLY A 15 32.60 -80.72 -19.30
C GLY A 15 32.10 -79.51 -20.14
N PHE A 16 32.38 -79.55 -21.44
CA PHE A 16 31.86 -78.47 -22.33
C PHE A 16 30.34 -78.54 -22.49
N ALA A 17 29.74 -79.76 -22.58
CA ALA A 17 28.32 -79.91 -22.65
C ALA A 17 27.58 -79.41 -21.39
N ALA A 18 28.14 -79.72 -20.18
CA ALA A 18 27.67 -79.23 -18.94
C ALA A 18 27.79 -77.68 -18.83
N LEU A 19 28.91 -77.14 -19.23
CA LEU A 19 29.12 -75.67 -19.25
C LEU A 19 28.15 -75.00 -20.22
N TYR A 20 27.98 -75.56 -21.41
CA TYR A 20 27.00 -75.07 -22.40
C TYR A 20 25.59 -75.07 -21.83
N PHE A 21 25.19 -76.17 -21.15
CA PHE A 21 23.87 -76.26 -20.55
C PHE A 21 23.66 -75.27 -19.41
N VAL A 22 24.65 -75.03 -18.59
CA VAL A 22 24.59 -74.06 -17.51
C VAL A 22 24.53 -72.61 -18.06
N ILE A 23 25.37 -72.33 -19.07
CA ILE A 23 25.36 -70.98 -19.69
C ILE A 23 24.01 -70.77 -20.40
N ASN A 24 23.53 -71.73 -21.18
CA ASN A 24 22.26 -71.60 -21.91
C ASN A 24 21.05 -71.45 -20.93
N LYS A 25 21.05 -72.22 -19.82
CA LYS A 25 20.05 -72.10 -18.78
C LYS A 25 20.10 -70.71 -18.08
N LYS A 26 21.28 -70.18 -17.88
CA LYS A 26 21.49 -68.85 -17.30
C LYS A 26 21.15 -67.72 -18.28
N LEU A 27 21.41 -67.89 -19.58
CA LEU A 27 21.06 -66.96 -20.61
C LEU A 27 19.50 -66.96 -20.83
N SER A 28 18.87 -68.12 -20.77
CA SER A 28 17.39 -68.22 -20.89
C SER A 28 16.68 -67.62 -19.69
N SER A 29 17.27 -67.65 -18.47
CA SER A 29 16.73 -66.98 -17.32
C SER A 29 16.92 -65.45 -17.36
N LEU A 30 17.84 -64.94 -18.15
CA LEU A 30 18.03 -63.48 -18.42
C LEU A 30 17.13 -62.98 -19.55
N LYS A 31 16.48 -63.85 -20.31
CA LYS A 31 15.48 -63.53 -21.31
C LYS A 31 14.07 -63.76 -20.79
N GLN A 32 13.76 -63.28 -19.59
CA GLN A 32 12.36 -63.26 -19.17
C GLN A 32 11.65 -62.06 -19.85
N PRO A 33 10.74 -62.29 -20.77
CA PRO A 33 9.95 -61.24 -21.40
C PRO A 33 9.00 -60.51 -20.44
N ALA A 34 8.82 -61.08 -19.24
CA ALA A 34 7.96 -60.49 -18.20
C ALA A 34 8.45 -59.15 -17.65
N ASP A 35 9.78 -58.94 -17.54
CA ASP A 35 10.33 -57.67 -17.05
C ASP A 35 10.16 -56.52 -18.06
N ASN A 36 10.26 -56.84 -19.36
CA ASN A 36 10.04 -55.84 -20.41
C ASN A 36 8.57 -55.44 -20.55
N GLN A 37 7.65 -56.35 -20.23
CA GLN A 37 6.23 -56.09 -20.32
C GLN A 37 5.75 -55.21 -19.15
N ALA A 38 6.25 -55.45 -17.95
CA ALA A 38 6.01 -54.64 -16.77
C ALA A 38 6.60 -53.22 -16.93
N LEU A 39 7.81 -53.11 -17.53
CA LEU A 39 8.44 -51.83 -17.84
C LEU A 39 7.65 -51.04 -18.88
N LEU A 40 7.14 -51.71 -19.92
CA LEU A 40 6.30 -51.08 -20.93
C LEU A 40 4.96 -50.63 -20.38
N GLU A 41 4.35 -51.38 -19.50
CA GLU A 41 3.11 -50.98 -18.81
C GLU A 41 3.34 -49.82 -17.87
N TRP A 42 4.47 -49.79 -17.15
CA TRP A 42 4.86 -48.67 -16.29
C TRP A 42 5.12 -47.42 -17.11
N LEU A 43 5.89 -47.49 -18.22
CA LEU A 43 6.10 -46.38 -19.13
C LEU A 43 4.79 -45.83 -19.73
N LYS A 44 3.89 -46.72 -20.12
CA LYS A 44 2.58 -46.35 -20.64
C LYS A 44 1.73 -45.64 -19.58
N SER A 45 1.73 -46.15 -18.34
CA SER A 45 1.02 -45.52 -17.22
C SER A 45 1.59 -44.15 -16.90
N MET A 46 2.94 -44.01 -16.93
CA MET A 46 3.64 -42.73 -16.73
C MET A 46 3.33 -41.73 -17.86
N GLN A 47 3.28 -42.19 -19.12
CA GLN A 47 2.87 -41.36 -20.25
C GLN A 47 1.43 -40.87 -20.10
N THR A 48 0.50 -41.75 -19.75
CA THR A 48 -0.92 -41.42 -19.51
C THR A 48 -1.05 -40.44 -18.34
N SER A 49 -0.27 -40.61 -17.27
CA SER A 49 -0.23 -39.70 -16.13
C SER A 49 0.30 -38.32 -16.51
N LEU A 50 1.36 -38.25 -17.33
CA LEU A 50 1.90 -37.00 -17.85
C LEU A 50 0.92 -36.29 -18.79
N GLU A 51 0.23 -37.04 -19.67
CA GLU A 51 -0.80 -36.46 -20.54
C GLU A 51 -1.97 -35.89 -19.74
N SER A 52 -2.43 -36.63 -18.72
CA SER A 52 -3.50 -36.19 -17.79
C SER A 52 -3.05 -34.95 -17.03
N THR A 53 -1.81 -34.95 -16.51
CA THR A 53 -1.26 -33.79 -15.77
C THR A 53 -1.12 -32.55 -16.67
N ASN A 54 -0.65 -32.72 -17.91
CA ASN A 54 -0.57 -31.63 -18.88
C ASN A 54 -1.95 -31.08 -19.24
N LYS A 55 -2.94 -31.96 -19.41
CA LYS A 55 -4.33 -31.55 -19.67
C LYS A 55 -4.88 -30.72 -18.49
N THR A 56 -4.75 -31.26 -17.29
CA THR A 56 -5.22 -30.58 -16.05
C THR A 56 -4.50 -29.24 -15.87
N LEU A 57 -3.19 -29.17 -16.13
CA LEU A 57 -2.42 -27.94 -16.04
C LEU A 57 -2.90 -26.90 -17.06
N ASN A 58 -3.13 -27.30 -18.31
CA ASN A 58 -3.65 -26.41 -19.36
C ASN A 58 -5.07 -25.91 -19.01
N GLU A 59 -5.95 -26.78 -18.55
CA GLU A 59 -7.29 -26.39 -18.11
C GLU A 59 -7.24 -25.43 -16.91
N ALA A 60 -6.38 -25.68 -15.93
CA ALA A 60 -6.17 -24.80 -14.79
C ALA A 60 -5.57 -23.45 -15.20
N MET A 61 -4.59 -23.43 -16.11
CA MET A 61 -4.00 -22.19 -16.63
C MET A 61 -5.03 -21.37 -17.42
N GLN A 62 -5.85 -22.02 -18.25
CA GLN A 62 -6.88 -21.35 -19.02
C GLN A 62 -7.98 -20.78 -18.13
N SER A 63 -8.43 -21.56 -17.13
CA SER A 63 -9.38 -21.11 -16.13
C SER A 63 -8.84 -19.93 -15.32
N ASN A 64 -7.59 -20.04 -14.84
CA ASN A 64 -6.94 -18.99 -14.06
C ASN A 64 -6.74 -17.71 -14.89
N SER A 65 -6.36 -17.83 -16.16
CA SER A 65 -6.25 -16.70 -17.09
C SER A 65 -7.62 -16.01 -17.30
N THR A 66 -8.68 -16.81 -17.51
CA THR A 66 -10.03 -16.28 -17.70
C THR A 66 -10.54 -15.58 -16.44
N HIS A 67 -10.30 -16.18 -15.26
CA HIS A 67 -10.63 -15.55 -13.97
C HIS A 67 -9.85 -14.27 -13.74
N MET A 68 -8.55 -14.25 -14.06
CA MET A 68 -7.73 -13.07 -13.92
C MET A 68 -8.19 -11.92 -14.83
N VAL A 69 -8.49 -12.22 -16.11
CA VAL A 69 -9.04 -11.22 -17.05
C VAL A 69 -10.36 -10.66 -16.54
N ARG A 70 -11.26 -11.54 -16.07
CA ARG A 70 -12.56 -11.10 -15.52
C ARG A 70 -12.39 -10.24 -14.28
N THR A 71 -11.54 -10.64 -13.35
CA THR A 71 -11.24 -9.85 -12.12
C THR A 71 -10.63 -8.50 -12.48
N LEU A 72 -9.71 -8.45 -13.45
CA LEU A 72 -9.14 -7.19 -13.94
C LEU A 72 -10.20 -6.30 -14.59
N GLN A 73 -11.10 -6.87 -15.39
CA GLN A 73 -12.20 -6.11 -16.00
C GLN A 73 -13.18 -5.57 -14.94
N GLU A 74 -13.56 -6.38 -13.96
CA GLU A 74 -14.43 -5.97 -12.84
C GLU A 74 -13.74 -4.89 -11.98
N ASN A 75 -12.46 -5.04 -11.68
CA ASN A 75 -11.69 -4.02 -10.95
C ASN A 75 -11.55 -2.72 -11.76
N THR A 76 -11.29 -2.82 -13.07
CA THR A 76 -11.20 -1.64 -13.94
C THR A 76 -12.54 -0.92 -14.02
N LYS A 77 -13.66 -1.66 -14.10
CA LYS A 77 -15.00 -1.08 -14.08
C LYS A 77 -15.28 -0.37 -12.76
N GLN A 78 -14.98 -1.01 -11.62
CA GLN A 78 -15.13 -0.39 -10.30
C GLN A 78 -14.22 0.84 -10.12
N LEU A 79 -13.00 0.80 -10.65
CA LEU A 79 -12.11 1.97 -10.65
C LEU A 79 -12.67 3.11 -11.48
N ASN A 80 -13.20 2.84 -12.67
CA ASN A 80 -13.81 3.87 -13.51
C ASN A 80 -15.08 4.46 -12.85
N GLU A 81 -15.94 3.63 -12.26
CA GLU A 81 -17.11 4.12 -11.51
C GLU A 81 -16.71 5.00 -10.31
N ARG A 82 -15.61 4.66 -9.62
CA ARG A 82 -15.06 5.48 -8.52
C ARG A 82 -14.42 6.76 -9.03
N LEU A 83 -13.73 6.72 -10.17
CA LEU A 83 -13.16 7.89 -10.82
C LEU A 83 -14.25 8.84 -11.34
N ASP A 84 -15.33 8.31 -11.90
CA ASP A 84 -16.47 9.11 -12.35
C ASP A 84 -17.18 9.79 -11.17
N LYS A 85 -17.39 9.05 -10.06
CA LYS A 85 -17.91 9.63 -8.82
C LYS A 85 -16.98 10.68 -8.23
N ALA A 86 -15.66 10.42 -8.23
CA ALA A 86 -14.67 11.40 -7.78
C ALA A 86 -14.65 12.65 -8.70
N ALA A 87 -14.79 12.48 -10.01
CA ALA A 87 -14.89 13.57 -10.97
C ALA A 87 -16.17 14.37 -10.78
N GLU A 88 -17.29 13.73 -10.43
CA GLU A 88 -18.56 14.38 -10.10
C GLU A 88 -18.43 15.20 -8.82
N VAL A 89 -17.86 14.62 -7.76
CA VAL A 89 -17.54 15.33 -6.49
C VAL A 89 -16.59 16.50 -6.75
N ILE A 90 -15.54 16.32 -7.56
CA ILE A 90 -14.61 17.40 -7.93
C ILE A 90 -15.34 18.48 -8.74
N ARG A 91 -16.30 18.13 -9.58
CA ARG A 91 -17.12 19.08 -10.35
C ARG A 91 -18.05 19.86 -9.45
N ASP A 92 -18.67 19.20 -8.47
CA ASP A 92 -19.53 19.83 -7.46
C ASP A 92 -18.72 20.73 -6.53
N VAL A 93 -17.57 20.27 -6.08
CA VAL A 93 -16.58 21.09 -5.35
C VAL A 93 -16.12 22.27 -6.18
N ASN A 94 -15.82 22.10 -7.47
CA ASN A 94 -15.45 23.22 -8.36
C ASN A 94 -16.63 24.18 -8.61
N LYS A 95 -17.88 23.70 -8.61
CA LYS A 95 -19.07 24.56 -8.70
C LYS A 95 -19.28 25.34 -7.42
N GLU A 96 -19.06 24.73 -6.25
CA GLU A 96 -19.03 25.43 -4.96
C GLU A 96 -17.81 26.34 -4.82
N VAL A 97 -16.63 25.93 -5.31
CA VAL A 97 -15.41 26.76 -5.42
C VAL A 97 -15.60 27.90 -6.43
N GLY A 98 -16.43 27.71 -7.47
CA GLY A 98 -16.86 28.81 -8.38
C GLY A 98 -17.69 29.88 -7.67
N GLN A 99 -18.51 29.49 -6.69
CA GLN A 99 -19.14 30.43 -5.72
C GLN A 99 -18.10 31.01 -4.74
N MET A 100 -16.96 30.33 -4.53
CA MET A 100 -15.78 30.82 -3.80
C MET A 100 -15.05 31.99 -4.50
N SER A 101 -15.39 32.37 -5.72
CA SER A 101 -14.92 33.65 -6.32
C SER A 101 -15.44 34.85 -5.54
N GLU A 102 -16.58 34.75 -4.90
CA GLU A 102 -17.10 35.72 -3.92
C GLU A 102 -16.37 35.62 -2.58
N ILE A 103 -15.98 34.40 -2.16
CA ILE A 103 -15.10 34.12 -1.02
C ILE A 103 -13.67 34.61 -1.30
N GLY A 104 -13.19 34.61 -2.54
CA GLY A 104 -11.88 35.18 -2.92
C GLY A 104 -11.81 36.70 -2.70
N ARG A 105 -12.94 37.39 -2.71
CA ARG A 105 -13.02 38.82 -2.32
C ARG A 105 -13.04 38.96 -0.79
N SER A 106 -13.82 38.16 -0.11
CA SER A 106 -13.83 38.06 1.36
C SER A 106 -12.48 37.58 1.92
N MET A 107 -11.75 36.77 1.17
CA MET A 107 -10.41 36.31 1.56
C MET A 107 -9.35 37.42 1.47
N ARG A 108 -9.49 38.41 0.60
CA ARG A 108 -8.63 39.61 0.61
C ARG A 108 -8.92 40.51 1.82
N GLU A 109 -10.15 40.67 2.19
CA GLU A 109 -10.54 41.35 3.43
C GLU A 109 -10.11 40.56 4.66
N LEU A 110 -10.22 39.21 4.62
CA LEU A 110 -9.71 38.33 5.66
C LEU A 110 -8.17 38.37 5.74
N GLN A 111 -7.47 38.52 4.62
CA GLN A 111 -5.99 38.70 4.64
C GLN A 111 -5.55 39.95 5.36
N GLU A 112 -6.32 41.02 5.33
CA GLU A 112 -6.03 42.22 6.13
C GLU A 112 -6.33 42.00 7.62
N PHE A 113 -7.38 41.27 7.95
CA PHE A 113 -7.69 40.85 9.33
C PHE A 113 -6.65 39.88 9.89
N LEU A 114 -6.06 39.02 9.05
CA LEU A 114 -5.03 38.05 9.42
C LEU A 114 -3.64 38.67 9.67
N LYS A 115 -3.51 39.99 9.76
CA LYS A 115 -2.25 40.64 10.18
C LYS A 115 -1.86 40.34 11.64
N SER A 116 -2.81 39.91 12.48
CA SER A 116 -2.54 39.51 13.85
C SER A 116 -2.24 38.01 13.99
N PRO A 117 -1.06 37.61 14.54
CA PRO A 117 -0.70 36.18 14.71
C PRO A 117 -1.70 35.39 15.56
N LYS A 118 -2.28 36.03 16.56
CA LYS A 118 -3.27 35.41 17.47
C LYS A 118 -4.60 35.11 16.80
N LEU A 119 -5.07 35.99 15.89
CA LEU A 119 -6.29 35.78 15.13
C LEU A 119 -6.13 34.67 14.10
N ARG A 120 -4.94 34.51 13.50
CA ARG A 120 -4.64 33.45 12.51
C ARG A 120 -4.75 32.04 13.10
N GLY A 121 -4.24 31.82 14.32
CA GLY A 121 -4.34 30.52 14.99
C GLY A 121 -5.79 30.15 15.23
N ASN A 122 -6.56 31.04 15.80
CA ASN A 122 -7.97 30.82 16.13
C ASN A 122 -8.83 30.53 14.87
N ILE A 123 -8.57 31.23 13.77
CA ILE A 123 -9.32 31.00 12.51
C ILE A 123 -8.99 29.64 11.91
N GLY A 124 -7.74 29.22 11.90
CA GLY A 124 -7.37 27.89 11.42
C GLY A 124 -8.05 26.77 12.20
N GLU A 125 -8.09 26.90 13.53
CA GLU A 125 -8.81 25.99 14.41
C GLU A 125 -10.33 26.04 14.17
N GLU A 126 -10.91 27.21 13.90
CA GLU A 126 -12.33 27.37 13.66
C GLU A 126 -12.76 26.78 12.32
N ILE A 127 -11.98 26.98 11.26
CA ILE A 127 -12.20 26.35 9.95
C ILE A 127 -12.11 24.83 10.07
N LEU A 128 -11.12 24.30 10.78
CA LEU A 128 -10.99 22.87 11.04
C LEU A 128 -12.21 22.31 11.77
N LYS A 129 -12.66 23.00 12.83
CA LYS A 129 -13.85 22.66 13.60
C LYS A 129 -15.10 22.61 12.72
N ASP A 130 -15.32 23.64 11.90
CA ASP A 130 -16.49 23.74 11.03
C ASP A 130 -16.49 22.60 10.01
N LEU A 131 -15.35 22.34 9.38
CA LEU A 131 -15.20 21.27 8.40
C LEU A 131 -15.50 19.90 9.00
N ILE A 132 -14.95 19.59 10.16
CA ILE A 132 -15.18 18.31 10.85
C ILE A 132 -16.66 18.21 11.30
N SER A 133 -17.19 19.28 11.85
CA SER A 133 -18.58 19.32 12.38
C SER A 133 -19.65 19.17 11.29
N GLN A 134 -19.35 19.58 10.06
CA GLN A 134 -20.23 19.38 8.91
C GLN A 134 -20.20 17.93 8.40
N MET A 135 -19.08 17.24 8.55
CA MET A 135 -18.87 15.91 7.95
C MET A 135 -19.21 14.77 8.91
N PHE A 136 -18.99 14.95 10.22
CA PHE A 136 -19.07 13.85 11.18
C PHE A 136 -20.19 14.05 12.21
N PRO A 137 -20.86 12.95 12.64
CA PRO A 137 -21.75 12.99 13.79
C PRO A 137 -20.98 13.45 15.04
N LYS A 138 -21.65 14.20 15.94
CA LYS A 138 -21.03 14.80 17.14
C LYS A 138 -20.31 13.81 18.07
N ASN A 139 -20.69 12.54 18.04
CA ASN A 139 -20.06 11.47 18.85
C ASN A 139 -18.85 10.79 18.21
N SER A 140 -18.55 11.09 16.94
CA SER A 140 -17.44 10.51 16.19
C SER A 140 -16.17 11.34 16.27
N PHE A 141 -16.22 12.55 16.81
CA PHE A 141 -15.04 13.41 16.96
C PHE A 141 -15.07 14.19 18.27
N HIS A 142 -13.91 14.67 18.68
CA HIS A 142 -13.73 15.58 19.81
C HIS A 142 -12.85 16.74 19.39
N LEU A 143 -13.31 17.95 19.70
CA LEU A 143 -12.50 19.15 19.54
C LEU A 143 -11.71 19.38 20.82
N GLN A 144 -10.53 19.94 20.70
CA GLN A 144 -9.64 20.25 21.81
C GLN A 144 -9.49 19.03 22.74
N TYR A 145 -9.18 17.86 22.14
CA TYR A 145 -9.06 16.60 22.86
C TYR A 145 -7.80 16.58 23.73
N SER A 146 -7.97 16.25 25.02
CA SER A 146 -6.88 16.16 25.99
C SER A 146 -6.44 14.72 26.17
N PHE A 147 -5.15 14.46 26.02
CA PHE A 147 -4.49 13.20 26.31
C PHE A 147 -4.17 13.07 27.80
N LYS A 148 -3.90 11.86 28.27
CA LYS A 148 -3.47 11.60 29.65
C LYS A 148 -2.14 12.29 29.98
N SER A 149 -1.29 12.48 28.97
CA SER A 149 -0.04 13.25 29.06
C SER A 149 -0.26 14.73 29.41
N GLY A 150 -1.49 15.24 29.35
CA GLY A 150 -1.84 16.65 29.51
C GLY A 150 -1.74 17.47 28.22
N GLU A 151 -1.22 16.89 27.14
CA GLU A 151 -1.18 17.54 25.84
C GLU A 151 -2.58 17.59 25.22
N LYS A 152 -2.84 18.64 24.43
CA LYS A 152 -4.14 18.92 23.85
C LYS A 152 -4.04 19.11 22.36
N VAL A 153 -4.84 18.36 21.58
CA VAL A 153 -4.89 18.43 20.12
C VAL A 153 -6.17 19.13 19.66
N ASP A 154 -6.13 19.87 18.55
CA ASP A 154 -7.25 20.68 18.07
C ASP A 154 -8.47 19.85 17.72
N ALA A 155 -8.28 18.70 17.09
CA ALA A 155 -9.35 17.75 16.81
C ALA A 155 -8.85 16.30 16.90
N ALA A 156 -9.74 15.40 17.28
CA ALA A 156 -9.51 13.95 17.33
C ALA A 156 -10.72 13.23 16.76
N ILE A 157 -10.52 12.42 15.73
CA ILE A 157 -11.59 11.61 15.13
C ILE A 157 -11.48 10.19 15.67
N ARG A 158 -12.57 9.65 16.18
CA ARG A 158 -12.63 8.26 16.62
C ARG A 158 -12.88 7.37 15.41
N THR A 159 -12.03 6.36 15.24
CA THR A 159 -12.17 5.32 14.23
C THR A 159 -12.07 3.96 14.90
N ASP A 160 -12.43 2.89 14.16
CA ASP A 160 -12.25 1.51 14.64
C ASP A 160 -10.77 1.15 14.85
N ALA A 161 -9.87 1.80 14.12
CA ALA A 161 -8.42 1.59 14.20
C ALA A 161 -7.74 2.43 15.29
N GLY A 162 -8.48 3.32 15.97
CA GLY A 162 -7.97 4.19 17.00
C GLY A 162 -8.36 5.66 16.79
N ILE A 163 -7.78 6.52 17.59
CA ILE A 163 -8.00 7.97 17.55
C ILE A 163 -7.05 8.58 16.50
N LEU A 164 -7.61 9.31 15.52
CA LEU A 164 -6.84 10.08 14.54
C LEU A 164 -6.69 11.52 15.06
N PRO A 165 -5.51 11.94 15.51
CA PRO A 165 -5.26 13.31 15.93
C PRO A 165 -5.03 14.23 14.73
N ILE A 166 -5.62 15.43 14.79
CA ILE A 166 -5.50 16.48 13.78
C ILE A 166 -5.13 17.78 14.48
N ASP A 167 -3.98 18.33 14.16
CA ASP A 167 -3.48 19.56 14.76
C ASP A 167 -3.33 20.64 13.68
N SER A 168 -3.89 21.82 13.92
CA SER A 168 -3.84 22.95 13.00
C SER A 168 -2.55 23.73 13.20
N LYS A 169 -1.76 23.83 12.14
CA LYS A 169 -0.53 24.64 12.14
C LYS A 169 -0.47 25.52 10.91
N PHE A 170 -0.25 26.79 11.18
CA PHE A 170 -0.22 27.81 10.13
C PHE A 170 1.10 28.57 10.12
N PRO A 171 2.17 28.03 9.50
CA PRO A 171 3.50 28.65 9.46
C PRO A 171 3.54 29.85 8.48
N MET A 172 2.61 30.82 8.65
CA MET A 172 2.36 31.89 7.70
C MET A 172 3.44 32.99 7.74
N GLU A 173 4.03 33.24 8.88
CA GLU A 173 4.93 34.39 9.03
C GLU A 173 6.18 34.25 8.15
N ASN A 174 6.89 33.16 8.26
CA ASN A 174 8.07 32.90 7.45
C ASN A 174 7.72 32.66 5.99
N PHE A 175 6.53 32.08 5.70
CA PHE A 175 6.01 31.97 4.35
C PHE A 175 5.79 33.33 3.71
N GLN A 176 5.13 34.26 4.40
CA GLN A 176 4.89 35.62 3.88
C GLN A 176 6.20 36.38 3.67
N ARG A 177 7.17 36.25 4.57
CA ARG A 177 8.49 36.85 4.41
C ARG A 177 9.20 36.31 3.18
N MET A 178 9.16 35.00 2.98
CA MET A 178 9.72 34.33 1.80
C MET A 178 9.07 34.83 0.50
N MET A 179 7.74 34.99 0.49
CA MET A 179 7.00 35.44 -0.69
C MET A 179 7.20 36.93 -1.02
N LYS A 180 7.64 37.73 -0.03
CA LYS A 180 7.93 39.18 -0.19
C LYS A 180 9.40 39.47 -0.44
N ALA A 181 10.26 38.47 -0.42
CA ALA A 181 11.68 38.64 -0.65
C ALA A 181 11.97 39.22 -2.06
N GLU A 182 12.78 40.26 -2.14
CA GLU A 182 13.10 40.97 -3.39
C GLU A 182 14.29 40.35 -4.13
N SER A 183 15.12 39.56 -3.44
CA SER A 183 16.29 38.92 -4.03
C SER A 183 16.24 37.40 -3.88
N ASP A 184 16.81 36.68 -4.84
CA ASP A 184 16.89 35.22 -4.80
C ASP A 184 17.67 34.69 -3.60
N THR A 185 18.70 35.43 -3.18
CA THR A 185 19.54 35.06 -2.02
C THR A 185 18.76 35.18 -0.72
N GLU A 186 17.98 36.26 -0.56
CA GLU A 186 17.10 36.47 0.59
C GLU A 186 15.99 35.40 0.62
N LYS A 187 15.38 35.14 -0.53
CA LYS A 187 14.32 34.11 -0.70
C LYS A 187 14.81 32.73 -0.28
N GLU A 188 16.03 32.36 -0.69
CA GLU A 188 16.60 31.05 -0.32
C GLU A 188 16.92 30.97 1.20
N SER A 189 17.36 32.06 1.81
CA SER A 189 17.56 32.12 3.27
C SER A 189 16.23 31.93 4.03
N LEU A 190 15.20 32.67 3.63
CA LEU A 190 13.87 32.63 4.23
C LEU A 190 13.19 31.29 3.99
N ARG A 191 13.45 30.65 2.85
CA ARG A 191 13.00 29.27 2.58
C ARG A 191 13.58 28.26 3.58
N LYS A 192 14.86 28.39 3.90
CA LYS A 192 15.50 27.52 4.93
C LYS A 192 14.88 27.75 6.31
N GLU A 193 14.57 29.00 6.67
CA GLU A 193 13.86 29.31 7.91
C GLU A 193 12.45 28.68 7.92
N PHE A 194 11.70 28.85 6.84
CA PHE A 194 10.38 28.27 6.68
C PHE A 194 10.40 26.74 6.82
N VAL A 195 11.30 26.06 6.12
CA VAL A 195 11.48 24.59 6.20
C VAL A 195 11.80 24.16 7.63
N ARG A 196 12.68 24.91 8.32
CA ARG A 196 13.04 24.62 9.72
C ARG A 196 11.84 24.73 10.67
N ASP A 197 11.01 25.73 10.49
CA ASP A 197 9.83 25.93 11.33
C ASP A 197 8.78 24.85 11.09
N VAL A 198 8.56 24.49 9.82
CA VAL A 198 7.65 23.38 9.47
C VAL A 198 8.13 22.06 10.10
N ARG A 199 9.44 21.77 10.05
CA ARG A 199 9.99 20.58 10.72
C ARG A 199 9.77 20.58 12.22
N LYS A 200 9.92 21.72 12.90
CA LYS A 200 9.62 21.84 14.33
C LYS A 200 8.15 21.51 14.64
N HIS A 201 7.22 21.97 13.79
CA HIS A 201 5.80 21.63 13.94
C HIS A 201 5.56 20.14 13.73
N ILE A 202 6.16 19.53 12.71
CA ILE A 202 6.08 18.09 12.47
C ILE A 202 6.59 17.30 13.68
N ASP A 203 7.75 17.67 14.24
CA ASP A 203 8.33 17.00 15.42
C ASP A 203 7.44 17.17 16.66
N ALA A 204 6.87 18.34 16.85
CA ALA A 204 5.95 18.60 17.95
C ALA A 204 4.69 17.74 17.85
N ILE A 205 4.07 17.65 16.66
CA ILE A 205 2.89 16.83 16.42
C ILE A 205 3.21 15.36 16.64
N ALA A 206 4.31 14.86 16.06
CA ALA A 206 4.72 13.47 16.22
C ALA A 206 4.91 13.09 17.69
N LYS A 207 5.63 13.92 18.44
CA LYS A 207 5.94 13.66 19.84
C LYS A 207 4.73 13.76 20.75
N LYS A 208 3.82 14.70 20.49
CA LYS A 208 2.72 15.06 21.39
C LYS A 208 1.45 14.24 21.16
N TYR A 209 1.20 13.82 19.92
CA TYR A 209 -0.10 13.30 19.54
C TYR A 209 -0.08 11.91 18.92
N ILE A 210 1.09 11.36 18.56
CA ILE A 210 1.20 9.97 18.16
C ILE A 210 1.52 9.15 19.42
N LEU A 211 0.46 8.73 20.11
CA LEU A 211 0.48 8.06 21.41
C LEU A 211 -0.30 6.73 21.33
N PRO A 212 0.26 5.68 20.70
CA PRO A 212 -0.44 4.40 20.56
C PRO A 212 -0.88 3.80 21.90
N ASP A 213 -0.12 4.02 22.98
CA ASP A 213 -0.45 3.59 24.34
C ASP A 213 -1.71 4.28 24.89
N GLU A 214 -2.07 5.42 24.32
CA GLU A 214 -3.33 6.14 24.63
C GLU A 214 -4.43 5.88 23.57
N GLY A 215 -4.21 4.92 22.67
CA GLY A 215 -5.18 4.51 21.66
C GLY A 215 -5.21 5.37 20.41
N THR A 216 -4.16 6.18 20.16
CA THR A 216 -4.07 6.89 18.88
C THR A 216 -3.67 5.95 17.76
N MET A 217 -3.98 6.34 16.53
CA MET A 217 -3.32 5.79 15.36
C MET A 217 -1.81 6.04 15.45
N ASP A 218 -1.04 5.31 14.68
CA ASP A 218 0.42 5.43 14.57
C ASP A 218 0.86 6.59 13.66
N PHE A 219 -0.07 7.48 13.33
CA PHE A 219 0.16 8.70 12.56
C PHE A 219 -0.80 9.80 13.00
N ALA A 220 -0.48 11.04 12.62
CA ALA A 220 -1.28 12.23 12.85
C ALA A 220 -1.41 13.08 11.60
N LEU A 221 -2.44 13.92 11.54
CA LEU A 221 -2.61 14.91 10.48
C LEU A 221 -2.15 16.30 10.95
N MET A 222 -1.35 16.96 10.13
CA MET A 222 -1.01 18.38 10.28
C MET A 222 -1.87 19.18 9.31
N TYR A 223 -2.89 19.84 9.85
CA TYR A 223 -3.81 20.65 9.05
C TYR A 223 -3.22 22.03 8.77
N ILE A 224 -3.14 22.38 7.50
CA ILE A 224 -2.64 23.66 6.99
C ILE A 224 -3.81 24.41 6.37
N PRO A 225 -4.37 25.44 7.07
CA PRO A 225 -5.59 26.10 6.63
C PRO A 225 -5.41 27.04 5.43
N SER A 226 -4.41 26.79 4.59
CA SER A 226 -4.14 27.55 3.36
C SER A 226 -3.68 26.60 2.25
N GLU A 227 -4.43 26.53 1.17
CA GLU A 227 -4.07 25.75 -0.02
C GLU A 227 -2.73 26.24 -0.62
N THR A 228 -2.48 27.54 -0.63
CA THR A 228 -1.25 28.11 -1.18
C THR A 228 -0.01 27.66 -0.37
N VAL A 229 -0.09 27.74 0.97
CA VAL A 229 1.01 27.27 1.83
C VAL A 229 1.20 25.77 1.71
N PHE A 230 0.10 25.02 1.65
CA PHE A 230 0.15 23.56 1.43
C PHE A 230 0.81 23.21 0.10
N TYR A 231 0.44 23.91 -0.98
CA TYR A 231 1.03 23.70 -2.30
C TYR A 231 2.56 23.94 -2.29
N GLU A 232 3.00 25.03 -1.66
CA GLU A 232 4.44 25.29 -1.53
C GLU A 232 5.17 24.22 -0.72
N LEU A 233 4.55 23.70 0.33
CA LEU A 233 5.11 22.57 1.09
C LEU A 233 5.18 21.29 0.27
N CYS A 234 4.21 21.06 -0.61
CA CYS A 234 4.23 19.92 -1.54
C CYS A 234 5.37 20.01 -2.57
N ASN A 235 5.82 21.22 -2.89
CA ASN A 235 6.96 21.47 -3.77
C ASN A 235 8.32 21.36 -3.04
N LEU A 236 8.32 20.95 -1.76
CA LEU A 236 9.52 20.72 -0.95
C LEU A 236 9.67 19.22 -0.62
N PRO A 237 10.27 18.39 -1.51
CA PRO A 237 10.38 16.94 -1.32
C PRO A 237 11.04 16.54 0.02
N GLU A 238 11.99 17.36 0.49
CA GLU A 238 12.68 17.16 1.76
C GLU A 238 11.76 17.32 2.98
N VAL A 239 10.75 18.18 2.91
CA VAL A 239 9.74 18.36 3.96
C VAL A 239 8.75 17.20 3.94
N LEU A 240 8.25 16.82 2.76
CA LEU A 240 7.35 15.67 2.60
C LEU A 240 7.96 14.37 3.09
N THR A 241 9.22 14.12 2.70
CA THR A 241 9.95 12.92 3.13
C THR A 241 10.16 12.91 4.64
N TYR A 242 10.49 14.07 5.21
CA TYR A 242 10.66 14.23 6.65
C TYR A 242 9.35 13.98 7.41
N ALA A 243 8.25 14.60 6.98
CA ALA A 243 6.94 14.44 7.58
C ALA A 243 6.48 12.97 7.59
N ARG A 244 6.63 12.27 6.45
CA ARG A 244 6.32 10.84 6.34
C ARG A 244 7.16 9.97 7.27
N LYS A 245 8.45 10.29 7.44
CA LYS A 245 9.33 9.59 8.37
C LYS A 245 8.86 9.76 9.81
N GLN A 246 8.33 10.91 10.16
CA GLN A 246 7.75 11.21 11.48
C GLN A 246 6.29 10.75 11.60
N ARG A 247 5.73 10.10 10.56
CA ARG A 247 4.32 9.66 10.51
C ARG A 247 3.32 10.81 10.67
N VAL A 248 3.69 12.00 10.22
CA VAL A 248 2.83 13.17 10.16
C VAL A 248 2.48 13.45 8.70
N TYR A 249 1.18 13.50 8.39
CA TYR A 249 0.71 13.78 7.05
C TYR A 249 0.13 15.19 7.00
N MET A 250 0.70 16.01 6.13
CA MET A 250 0.21 17.37 5.92
C MET A 250 -1.04 17.33 5.04
N VAL A 251 -2.05 18.10 5.42
CA VAL A 251 -3.32 18.19 4.71
C VAL A 251 -3.79 19.63 4.63
N SER A 252 -4.36 20.01 3.48
CA SER A 252 -5.07 21.27 3.27
C SER A 252 -6.57 21.09 3.53
N PRO A 253 -7.40 22.14 3.51
CA PRO A 253 -8.85 22.00 3.58
C PRO A 253 -9.41 20.99 2.59
N SER A 254 -9.03 21.11 1.30
CA SER A 254 -9.52 20.21 0.23
C SER A 254 -9.02 18.77 0.41
N THR A 255 -7.75 18.57 0.74
CA THR A 255 -7.21 17.22 0.94
C THR A 255 -7.69 16.59 2.24
N LEU A 256 -7.90 17.36 3.30
CA LEU A 256 -8.52 16.88 4.53
C LEU A 256 -9.93 16.39 4.26
N TYR A 257 -10.73 17.17 3.54
CA TYR A 257 -12.07 16.76 3.14
C TYR A 257 -12.08 15.39 2.44
N ALA A 258 -11.19 15.19 1.47
CA ALA A 258 -11.07 13.92 0.75
C ALA A 258 -10.68 12.75 1.67
N HIS A 259 -9.75 12.96 2.61
CA HIS A 259 -9.36 11.95 3.60
C HIS A 259 -10.53 11.60 4.53
N LEU A 260 -11.27 12.61 5.01
CA LEU A 260 -12.41 12.43 5.89
C LEU A 260 -13.55 11.68 5.20
N GLN A 261 -13.83 11.97 3.92
CA GLN A 261 -14.79 11.21 3.10
C GLN A 261 -14.39 9.74 2.99
N THR A 262 -13.11 9.46 2.76
CA THR A 262 -12.61 8.07 2.68
C THR A 262 -12.81 7.32 4.00
N ILE A 263 -12.59 7.99 5.13
CA ILE A 263 -12.83 7.45 6.46
C ILE A 263 -14.33 7.17 6.65
N LEU A 264 -15.21 8.10 6.31
CA LEU A 264 -16.67 7.92 6.40
C LEU A 264 -17.18 6.73 5.58
N LEU A 265 -16.72 6.60 4.34
CA LEU A 265 -17.08 5.46 3.48
C LEU A 265 -16.64 4.12 4.08
N SER A 266 -15.54 4.08 4.82
CA SER A 266 -15.11 2.87 5.53
C SER A 266 -16.03 2.49 6.69
N TYR A 267 -16.73 3.45 7.28
CA TYR A 267 -17.75 3.21 8.33
C TYR A 267 -19.08 2.69 7.76
N GLU A 268 -19.51 3.21 6.61
CA GLU A 268 -20.77 2.81 6.00
C GLU A 268 -20.73 1.40 5.40
N GLY A 269 -19.57 0.97 4.92
CA GLY A 269 -19.38 -0.36 4.34
C GLY A 269 -19.41 -1.52 5.35
N LYS A 270 -19.53 -1.24 6.66
CA LYS A 270 -19.61 -2.24 7.74
C LYS A 270 -20.99 -2.42 8.37
N LYS A 271 -22.00 -1.68 7.88
CA LYS A 271 -23.40 -1.90 8.23
C LYS A 271 -24.06 -2.85 7.23
#